data_c04f14219535cb0c72df870fee183461
#
_entry.id   c04f14219535cb0c72df870fee183461
#
_cell.length_a   1.000
_cell.length_b   1.000
_cell.length_c   1.000
_cell.angle_alpha   90.00
_cell.angle_beta   90.00
_cell.angle_gamma   90.00
#
_symmetry.space_group_name_H-M   'P 1'
#
loop_
_entity.id
_entity.type
_entity.pdbx_description
1 polymer ?
#
loop_
_entity_poly.entity_id
_entity_poly.type
_entity_poly.pdbx_seq_one_letter_code
_entity_poly.pdbx_strand_id
1 'polypeptide(L)'
;MKIKIGWLFVTVLMLTSCGGIRSVRTAKTTAKADGASLMKETLLSAEQQRKYDYFFLEAMRMKGKNEYDAAFGLLQHCLDINPNASSALYEISQYYMFLRQVPQGQVALEQAVAFAPDNYWYSQGLVSLYQQQNELDKAAALLEKMVTRFPSKQDPLFSLL
;
A
#
# COMPACT_ATOMS: atom_id res chain seq x y z
N MET A 1 7.07 -51.76 -18.60
CA MET A 1 8.24 -51.57 -19.50
C MET A 1 9.16 -50.52 -18.88
N LYS A 2 10.31 -50.92 -18.44
CA LYS A 2 11.34 -50.16 -17.71
C LYS A 2 12.20 -49.39 -18.70
N ILE A 3 12.45 -48.10 -18.53
CA ILE A 3 13.60 -47.44 -19.17
C ILE A 3 14.26 -46.54 -18.14
N LYS A 4 15.54 -46.83 -17.97
CA LYS A 4 16.55 -46.41 -17.04
C LYS A 4 17.12 -45.01 -17.40
N ILE A 5 17.36 -44.20 -16.38
CA ILE A 5 18.67 -43.69 -15.91
C ILE A 5 19.65 -43.27 -17.01
N GLY A 6 19.98 -41.99 -17.03
CA GLY A 6 21.15 -41.43 -17.69
C GLY A 6 21.73 -40.27 -16.89
N TRP A 7 22.58 -40.61 -15.96
CA TRP A 7 23.45 -39.68 -15.22
C TRP A 7 24.56 -39.21 -16.18
N LEU A 8 24.76 -37.95 -16.31
CA LEU A 8 25.97 -37.41 -16.93
C LEU A 8 26.52 -36.27 -16.06
N PHE A 9 27.53 -36.68 -15.31
CA PHE A 9 28.53 -35.80 -14.70
C PHE A 9 29.28 -35.05 -15.78
N VAL A 10 29.38 -33.73 -15.63
CA VAL A 10 30.46 -32.96 -16.28
C VAL A 10 31.18 -32.16 -15.21
N THR A 11 32.42 -32.54 -15.11
CA THR A 11 33.44 -32.10 -14.17
C THR A 11 33.97 -30.70 -14.48
N VAL A 12 34.04 -29.91 -13.43
CA VAL A 12 35.10 -28.99 -12.98
C VAL A 12 36.20 -28.63 -13.98
N LEU A 13 36.42 -27.38 -14.19
CA LEU A 13 37.73 -26.78 -14.46
C LEU A 13 37.94 -25.56 -13.59
N MET A 14 38.78 -25.71 -12.57
CA MET A 14 39.39 -24.64 -11.79
C MET A 14 40.42 -23.91 -12.67
N LEU A 15 40.32 -22.62 -12.81
CA LEU A 15 41.43 -21.75 -13.22
C LEU A 15 41.65 -20.72 -12.13
N THR A 16 42.65 -20.98 -11.32
CA THR A 16 43.32 -20.07 -10.41
C THR A 16 44.05 -19.02 -11.22
N SER A 17 43.73 -17.75 -11.01
CA SER A 17 44.60 -16.64 -11.37
C SER A 17 44.79 -15.75 -10.16
N CYS A 18 46.02 -15.78 -9.65
CA CYS A 18 46.58 -14.92 -8.61
C CYS A 18 46.84 -13.52 -9.20
N GLY A 19 46.58 -12.47 -8.47
CA GLY A 19 47.18 -11.18 -8.75
C GLY A 19 46.47 -9.96 -8.16
N GLY A 20 47.04 -9.37 -7.10
CA GLY A 20 46.86 -7.96 -6.84
C GLY A 20 46.20 -7.56 -5.51
N ILE A 21 46.97 -7.65 -4.43
CA ILE A 21 46.65 -6.98 -3.16
C ILE A 21 46.72 -5.47 -3.37
N ARG A 22 45.59 -4.78 -3.30
CA ARG A 22 45.54 -3.35 -2.99
C ARG A 22 44.69 -3.14 -1.74
N SER A 23 45.40 -2.85 -0.66
CA SER A 23 44.90 -2.34 0.60
C SER A 23 43.96 -1.15 0.34
N VAL A 24 42.69 -1.29 0.65
CA VAL A 24 41.76 -0.16 0.80
C VAL A 24 41.28 -0.16 2.25
N ARG A 25 41.59 0.96 2.87
CA ARG A 25 41.31 1.29 4.26
C ARG A 25 39.86 0.99 4.63
N THR A 26 39.69 0.26 5.72
CA THR A 26 38.44 0.11 6.46
C THR A 26 37.94 1.47 6.93
N ALA A 27 36.98 2.04 6.21
CA ALA A 27 36.12 3.05 6.79
C ALA A 27 34.96 2.32 7.46
N LYS A 28 35.03 2.25 8.79
CA LYS A 28 33.99 1.75 9.67
C LYS A 28 32.86 2.79 9.70
N THR A 29 31.94 2.69 8.73
CA THR A 29 30.69 3.47 8.78
C THR A 29 29.63 2.59 9.39
N THR A 30 29.31 2.83 10.63
CA THR A 30 28.13 2.32 11.31
C THR A 30 26.90 2.88 10.59
N ALA A 31 26.37 2.12 9.65
CA ALA A 31 25.06 2.40 9.07
C ALA A 31 24.00 1.99 10.11
N LYS A 32 23.60 2.95 10.93
CA LYS A 32 22.33 2.89 11.64
C LYS A 32 21.25 2.95 10.57
N ALA A 33 20.66 1.81 10.29
CA ALA A 33 19.54 1.71 9.36
C ALA A 33 18.33 2.37 10.02
N ASP A 34 18.16 3.66 9.75
CA ASP A 34 16.96 4.37 10.10
C ASP A 34 15.83 3.87 9.22
N GLY A 35 14.82 3.26 9.84
CA GLY A 35 13.58 2.79 9.20
C GLY A 35 12.70 3.91 8.61
N ALA A 36 13.26 5.10 8.42
CA ALA A 36 12.62 6.28 7.84
C ALA A 36 12.73 6.35 6.30
N SER A 37 13.39 5.38 5.66
CA SER A 37 13.63 5.44 4.20
C SER A 37 12.51 4.85 3.34
N LEU A 38 11.43 4.32 3.93
CA LEU A 38 10.35 3.66 3.17
C LEU A 38 9.13 4.55 2.88
N MET A 39 9.10 5.77 3.39
CA MET A 39 8.07 6.76 3.05
C MET A 39 8.69 7.98 2.37
N LYS A 40 9.47 7.76 1.35
CA LYS A 40 9.75 8.84 0.41
C LYS A 40 8.48 9.01 -0.41
N GLU A 41 7.62 9.92 0.05
CA GLU A 41 6.52 10.45 -0.74
C GLU A 41 7.11 10.81 -2.09
N THR A 42 6.74 10.08 -3.13
CA THR A 42 7.23 10.35 -4.47
C THR A 42 6.60 11.68 -4.87
N LEU A 43 7.34 12.77 -4.69
CA LEU A 43 6.87 14.10 -5.07
C LEU A 43 6.57 14.05 -6.57
N LEU A 44 5.30 14.14 -6.89
CA LEU A 44 4.83 14.20 -8.27
C LEU A 44 5.39 15.46 -8.92
N SER A 45 5.75 15.37 -10.19
CA SER A 45 6.03 16.58 -10.97
C SER A 45 4.76 17.43 -11.07
N ALA A 46 4.91 18.73 -11.31
CA ALA A 46 3.76 19.62 -11.47
C ALA A 46 2.79 19.17 -12.60
N GLU A 47 3.32 18.48 -13.62
CA GLU A 47 2.51 17.91 -14.69
C GLU A 47 1.75 16.66 -14.22
N GLN A 48 2.41 15.76 -13.50
CA GLN A 48 1.78 14.57 -12.94
C GLN A 48 0.70 14.95 -11.93
N GLN A 49 0.96 15.97 -11.08
CA GLN A 49 -0.04 16.47 -10.14
C GLN A 49 -1.27 17.00 -10.88
N ARG A 50 -1.11 17.83 -11.91
CA ARG A 50 -2.24 18.32 -12.70
C ARG A 50 -3.04 17.20 -13.37
N LYS A 51 -2.36 16.17 -13.88
CA LYS A 51 -3.02 14.98 -14.48
C LYS A 51 -3.80 14.21 -13.41
N TYR A 52 -3.19 13.99 -12.24
CA TYR A 52 -3.86 13.35 -11.13
C TYR A 52 -5.11 14.11 -10.71
N ASP A 53 -4.99 15.40 -10.47
CA ASP A 53 -6.11 16.27 -10.05
C ASP A 53 -7.26 16.25 -11.08
N TYR A 54 -6.92 16.29 -12.37
CA TYR A 54 -7.90 16.17 -13.43
C TYR A 54 -8.66 14.84 -13.38
N PHE A 55 -7.94 13.72 -13.34
CA PHE A 55 -8.59 12.39 -13.28
C PHE A 55 -9.39 12.19 -12.01
N PHE A 56 -8.90 12.66 -10.88
CA PHE A 56 -9.59 12.51 -9.60
C PHE A 56 -10.90 13.32 -9.58
N LEU A 57 -10.86 14.60 -10.00
CA LEU A 57 -12.05 15.44 -10.09
C LEU A 57 -13.08 14.86 -11.08
N GLU A 58 -12.60 14.35 -12.22
CA GLU A 58 -13.47 13.74 -13.21
C GLU A 58 -14.08 12.43 -12.68
N ALA A 59 -13.32 11.61 -11.94
CA ALA A 59 -13.85 10.44 -11.27
C ALA A 59 -14.98 10.79 -10.28
N MET A 60 -14.79 11.85 -9.48
CA MET A 60 -15.83 12.31 -8.56
C MET A 60 -17.06 12.84 -9.31
N ARG A 61 -16.88 13.48 -10.45
CA ARG A 61 -17.97 13.93 -11.32
C ARG A 61 -18.77 12.75 -11.89
N MET A 62 -18.08 11.68 -12.37
CA MET A 62 -18.73 10.48 -12.87
C MET A 62 -19.47 9.72 -11.77
N LYS A 63 -18.85 9.61 -10.58
CA LYS A 63 -19.51 9.06 -9.38
C LYS A 63 -20.82 9.80 -9.06
N GLY A 64 -20.80 11.14 -9.10
CA GLY A 64 -21.99 11.96 -8.88
C GLY A 64 -23.10 11.79 -9.91
N LYS A 65 -22.75 11.26 -11.11
CA LYS A 65 -23.70 10.92 -12.18
C LYS A 65 -24.15 9.45 -12.15
N ASN A 66 -23.66 8.66 -11.19
CA ASN A 66 -23.82 7.22 -11.10
C ASN A 66 -23.15 6.44 -12.26
N GLU A 67 -22.20 7.05 -12.96
CA GLU A 67 -21.38 6.41 -14.00
C GLU A 67 -20.19 5.69 -13.34
N TYR A 68 -20.49 4.63 -12.61
CA TYR A 68 -19.54 3.99 -11.69
C TYR A 68 -18.35 3.34 -12.41
N ASP A 69 -18.57 2.71 -13.57
CA ASP A 69 -17.48 2.08 -14.34
C ASP A 69 -16.48 3.12 -14.85
N ALA A 70 -16.98 4.26 -15.34
CA ALA A 70 -16.13 5.37 -15.76
C ALA A 70 -15.35 5.96 -14.59
N ALA A 71 -16.00 6.17 -13.44
CA ALA A 71 -15.34 6.65 -12.24
C ALA A 71 -14.24 5.70 -11.75
N PHE A 72 -14.50 4.39 -11.76
CA PHE A 72 -13.52 3.37 -11.38
C PHE A 72 -12.29 3.41 -12.30
N GLY A 73 -12.47 3.45 -13.64
CA GLY A 73 -11.37 3.58 -14.58
C GLY A 73 -10.51 4.84 -14.37
N LEU A 74 -11.16 5.97 -14.09
CA LEU A 74 -10.45 7.22 -13.79
C LEU A 74 -9.65 7.15 -12.48
N LEU A 75 -10.19 6.48 -11.45
CA LEU A 75 -9.46 6.24 -10.20
C LEU A 75 -8.26 5.32 -10.40
N GLN A 76 -8.35 4.32 -11.29
CA GLN A 76 -7.20 3.50 -11.67
C GLN A 76 -6.10 4.36 -12.31
N HIS A 77 -6.44 5.28 -13.22
CA HIS A 77 -5.48 6.24 -13.79
C HIS A 77 -4.86 7.15 -12.71
N CYS A 78 -5.61 7.52 -11.66
CA CYS A 78 -5.03 8.23 -10.52
C CYS A 78 -3.93 7.40 -9.84
N LEU A 79 -4.17 6.09 -9.64
CA LEU A 79 -3.19 5.19 -9.01
C LEU A 79 -2.01 4.86 -9.93
N ASP A 80 -2.19 4.87 -11.25
CA ASP A 80 -1.07 4.76 -12.20
C ASP A 80 -0.10 5.94 -12.08
N ILE A 81 -0.63 7.14 -11.78
CA ILE A 81 0.18 8.36 -11.58
C ILE A 81 0.79 8.38 -10.18
N ASN A 82 -0.02 8.10 -9.16
CA ASN A 82 0.38 8.08 -7.76
C ASN A 82 -0.19 6.85 -7.04
N PRO A 83 0.56 5.75 -6.98
CA PRO A 83 0.12 4.53 -6.30
C PRO A 83 -0.17 4.70 -4.80
N ASN A 84 0.37 5.76 -4.19
CA ASN A 84 0.23 6.05 -2.76
C ASN A 84 -0.84 7.11 -2.47
N ALA A 85 -1.63 7.49 -3.47
CA ALA A 85 -2.70 8.47 -3.31
C ALA A 85 -3.83 7.94 -2.43
N SER A 86 -3.80 8.28 -1.15
CA SER A 86 -4.75 7.79 -0.14
C SER A 86 -6.21 8.06 -0.50
N SER A 87 -6.50 9.22 -1.14
CA SER A 87 -7.86 9.57 -1.58
C SER A 87 -8.36 8.64 -2.70
N ALA A 88 -7.51 8.34 -3.70
CA ALA A 88 -7.86 7.41 -4.77
C ALA A 88 -7.99 5.96 -4.25
N LEU A 89 -7.09 5.54 -3.35
CA LEU A 89 -7.16 4.24 -2.69
C LEU A 89 -8.44 4.08 -1.85
N TYR A 90 -8.82 5.10 -1.10
CA TYR A 90 -10.08 5.09 -0.35
C TYR A 90 -11.28 4.97 -1.28
N GLU A 91 -11.36 5.80 -2.31
CA GLU A 91 -12.48 5.76 -3.25
C GLU A 91 -12.56 4.39 -3.97
N ILE A 92 -11.44 3.87 -4.47
CA ILE A 92 -11.43 2.59 -5.18
C ILE A 92 -11.80 1.41 -4.25
N SER A 93 -11.47 1.50 -2.95
CA SER A 93 -11.88 0.50 -1.97
C SER A 93 -13.39 0.37 -1.88
N GLN A 94 -14.13 1.49 -1.97
CA GLN A 94 -15.58 1.50 -1.95
C GLN A 94 -16.18 0.78 -3.18
N TYR A 95 -15.56 0.93 -4.35
CA TYR A 95 -15.97 0.20 -5.55
C TYR A 95 -15.75 -1.30 -5.41
N TYR A 96 -14.59 -1.73 -4.89
CA TYR A 96 -14.34 -3.14 -4.62
C TYR A 96 -15.35 -3.73 -3.62
N MET A 97 -15.71 -2.99 -2.57
CA MET A 97 -16.75 -3.41 -1.63
C MET A 97 -18.10 -3.56 -2.30
N PHE A 98 -18.48 -2.60 -3.14
CA PHE A 98 -19.72 -2.65 -3.91
C PHE A 98 -19.77 -3.87 -4.86
N LEU A 99 -18.64 -4.19 -5.50
CA LEU A 99 -18.50 -5.36 -6.37
C LEU A 99 -18.33 -6.68 -5.62
N ARG A 100 -18.45 -6.69 -4.30
CA ARG A 100 -18.23 -7.86 -3.43
C ARG A 100 -16.80 -8.44 -3.50
N GLN A 101 -15.86 -7.65 -3.96
CA GLN A 101 -14.43 -7.98 -3.98
C GLN A 101 -13.77 -7.51 -2.67
N VAL A 102 -14.26 -8.07 -1.55
CA VAL A 102 -13.90 -7.63 -0.20
C VAL A 102 -12.39 -7.67 0.06
N PRO A 103 -11.63 -8.72 -0.34
CA PRO A 103 -10.20 -8.73 -0.10
C PRO A 103 -9.44 -7.58 -0.79
N GLN A 104 -9.80 -7.24 -2.03
CA GLN A 104 -9.18 -6.13 -2.76
C GLN A 104 -9.54 -4.78 -2.12
N GLY A 105 -10.81 -4.63 -1.72
CA GLY A 105 -11.28 -3.45 -1.01
C GLY A 105 -10.58 -3.23 0.33
N GLN A 106 -10.37 -4.31 1.07
CA GLN A 106 -9.63 -4.26 2.34
C GLN A 106 -8.20 -3.79 2.14
N VAL A 107 -7.46 -4.41 1.20
CA VAL A 107 -6.08 -4.01 0.89
C VAL A 107 -6.00 -2.54 0.49
N ALA A 108 -6.89 -2.06 -0.37
CA ALA A 108 -6.90 -0.66 -0.79
C ALA A 108 -7.20 0.29 0.39
N LEU A 109 -8.12 -0.08 1.29
CA LEU A 109 -8.47 0.74 2.45
C LEU A 109 -7.35 0.73 3.52
N GLU A 110 -6.69 -0.41 3.74
CA GLU A 110 -5.51 -0.51 4.61
C GLU A 110 -4.38 0.40 4.11
N GLN A 111 -4.13 0.42 2.80
CA GLN A 111 -3.15 1.33 2.19
C GLN A 111 -3.58 2.80 2.32
N ALA A 112 -4.85 3.14 2.12
CA ALA A 112 -5.35 4.49 2.31
C ALA A 112 -5.09 5.00 3.73
N VAL A 113 -5.34 4.17 4.74
CA VAL A 113 -5.06 4.49 6.15
C VAL A 113 -3.55 4.60 6.41
N ALA A 114 -2.73 3.72 5.80
CA ALA A 114 -1.28 3.77 5.97
C ALA A 114 -0.67 5.05 5.41
N PHE A 115 -1.14 5.54 4.25
CA PHE A 115 -0.65 6.77 3.62
C PHE A 115 -1.28 8.05 4.17
N ALA A 116 -2.46 7.98 4.78
CA ALA A 116 -3.12 9.10 5.44
C ALA A 116 -3.60 8.74 6.85
N PRO A 117 -2.69 8.45 7.79
CA PRO A 117 -3.04 7.98 9.12
C PRO A 117 -3.80 9.03 9.95
N ASP A 118 -3.72 10.30 9.58
CA ASP A 118 -4.42 11.41 10.23
C ASP A 118 -5.83 11.64 9.63
N ASN A 119 -6.25 10.81 8.69
CA ASN A 119 -7.62 10.85 8.19
C ASN A 119 -8.52 9.94 9.05
N TYR A 120 -9.29 10.56 9.93
CA TYR A 120 -10.23 9.87 10.82
C TYR A 120 -11.21 8.96 10.06
N TRP A 121 -11.76 9.45 8.94
CA TRP A 121 -12.80 8.74 8.20
C TRP A 121 -12.31 7.47 7.53
N TYR A 122 -11.04 7.46 7.06
CA TYR A 122 -10.44 6.25 6.50
C TYR A 122 -10.24 5.18 7.58
N SER A 123 -9.72 5.60 8.73
CA SER A 123 -9.52 4.70 9.87
C SER A 123 -10.84 4.15 10.41
N GLN A 124 -11.87 4.98 10.53
CA GLN A 124 -13.21 4.55 10.94
C GLN A 124 -13.81 3.55 9.95
N GLY A 125 -13.68 3.81 8.63
CA GLY A 125 -14.13 2.89 7.60
C GLY A 125 -13.44 1.52 7.69
N LEU A 126 -12.14 1.51 7.99
CA LEU A 126 -11.37 0.27 8.14
C LEU A 126 -11.76 -0.50 9.41
N VAL A 127 -12.01 0.19 10.53
CA VAL A 127 -12.56 -0.45 11.75
C VAL A 127 -13.88 -1.13 11.45
N SER A 128 -14.80 -0.42 10.80
CA SER A 128 -16.11 -0.99 10.43
C SER A 128 -15.97 -2.21 9.52
N LEU A 129 -15.02 -2.18 8.59
CA LEU A 129 -14.74 -3.32 7.71
C LEU A 129 -14.22 -4.53 8.48
N TYR A 130 -13.25 -4.35 9.37
CA TYR A 130 -12.74 -5.41 10.23
C TYR A 130 -13.84 -6.04 11.11
N GLN A 131 -14.71 -5.21 11.69
CA GLN A 131 -15.85 -5.70 12.48
C GLN A 131 -16.82 -6.54 11.63
N GLN A 132 -17.14 -6.09 10.40
CA GLN A 132 -18.01 -6.83 9.48
C GLN A 132 -17.41 -8.19 9.07
N GLN A 133 -16.09 -8.29 9.02
CA GLN A 133 -15.37 -9.52 8.70
C GLN A 133 -15.07 -10.37 9.94
N ASN A 134 -15.52 -9.94 11.13
CA ASN A 134 -15.21 -10.58 12.41
C ASN A 134 -13.69 -10.63 12.73
N GLU A 135 -12.91 -9.68 12.18
CA GLU A 135 -11.49 -9.48 12.47
C GLU A 135 -11.32 -8.57 13.70
N LEU A 136 -11.88 -8.98 14.83
CA LEU A 136 -12.04 -8.12 16.01
C LEU A 136 -10.70 -7.65 16.61
N ASP A 137 -9.66 -8.49 16.54
CA ASP A 137 -8.32 -8.12 17.03
C ASP A 137 -7.73 -6.95 16.23
N LYS A 138 -7.91 -6.95 14.89
CA LYS A 138 -7.46 -5.85 14.03
C LYS A 138 -8.28 -4.59 14.28
N ALA A 139 -9.59 -4.73 14.46
CA ALA A 139 -10.45 -3.60 14.77
C ALA A 139 -10.03 -2.93 16.09
N ALA A 140 -9.82 -3.72 17.16
CA ALA A 140 -9.39 -3.23 18.46
C ALA A 140 -8.03 -2.53 18.40
N ALA A 141 -7.05 -3.15 17.75
CA ALA A 141 -5.71 -2.56 17.58
C ALA A 141 -5.73 -1.23 16.80
N LEU A 142 -6.62 -1.09 15.82
CA LEU A 142 -6.79 0.16 15.09
C LEU A 142 -7.50 1.22 15.94
N LEU A 143 -8.54 0.84 16.69
CA LEU A 143 -9.24 1.73 17.61
C LEU A 143 -8.33 2.32 18.69
N GLU A 144 -7.45 1.53 19.28
CA GLU A 144 -6.45 2.01 20.25
C GLU A 144 -5.57 3.12 19.65
N LYS A 145 -5.11 2.92 18.42
CA LYS A 145 -4.34 3.95 17.69
C LYS A 145 -5.19 5.20 17.43
N MET A 146 -6.46 5.02 17.06
CA MET A 146 -7.37 6.13 16.80
C MET A 146 -7.67 6.96 18.04
N VAL A 147 -7.88 6.33 19.20
CA VAL A 147 -8.09 7.02 20.49
C VAL A 147 -6.92 7.95 20.82
N THR A 148 -5.69 7.49 20.60
CA THR A 148 -4.50 8.30 20.81
C THR A 148 -4.35 9.43 19.79
N ARG A 149 -4.68 9.16 18.53
CA ARG A 149 -4.47 10.11 17.42
C ARG A 149 -5.57 11.16 17.31
N PHE A 150 -6.80 10.82 17.70
CA PHE A 150 -7.97 11.68 17.58
C PHE A 150 -8.65 11.93 18.93
N PRO A 151 -7.98 12.62 19.86
CA PRO A 151 -8.52 12.82 21.22
C PRO A 151 -9.86 13.56 21.25
N SER A 152 -10.13 14.41 20.26
CA SER A 152 -11.42 15.12 20.13
C SER A 152 -12.57 14.25 19.59
N LYS A 153 -12.29 13.00 19.22
CA LYS A 153 -13.25 12.03 18.66
C LYS A 153 -13.38 10.77 19.54
N GLN A 154 -12.98 10.83 20.80
CA GLN A 154 -12.98 9.66 21.67
C GLN A 154 -14.38 9.11 21.92
N ASP A 155 -15.39 9.95 22.19
CA ASP A 155 -16.75 9.50 22.47
C ASP A 155 -17.35 8.65 21.33
N PRO A 156 -17.28 9.09 20.05
CA PRO A 156 -17.71 8.25 18.94
C PRO A 156 -16.90 6.95 18.80
N LEU A 157 -15.59 6.97 19.16
CA LEU A 157 -14.74 5.78 19.07
C LEU A 157 -15.08 4.74 20.13
N PHE A 158 -15.40 5.16 21.36
CA PHE A 158 -15.81 4.22 22.39
C PHE A 158 -17.13 3.52 22.07
N SER A 159 -17.99 4.09 21.25
CA SER A 159 -19.22 3.43 20.82
C SER A 159 -18.99 2.31 19.80
N LEU A 160 -17.76 2.18 19.26
CA LEU A 160 -17.37 1.14 18.31
C LEU A 160 -16.69 -0.07 18.98
N LEU A 161 -16.39 0.00 20.28
CA LEU A 161 -15.83 -1.09 21.08
C LEU A 161 -16.94 -1.97 21.64
#